data_5e408d5f8e8eb3b6d41c61d071e40aea
#
_entry.id   5e408d5f8e8eb3b6d41c61d071e40aea
#
_cell.length_a   1.000
_cell.length_b   1.000
_cell.length_c   1.000
_cell.angle_alpha   90.00
_cell.angle_beta   90.00
_cell.angle_gamma   90.00
#
_symmetry.space_group_name_H-M   'P 1'
#
loop_
_entity.id
_entity.type
_entity.pdbx_description
1 polymer ?
#
loop_
_entity_poly.entity_id
_entity_poly.type
_entity_poly.pdbx_seq_one_letter_code
_entity_poly.pdbx_strand_id
1 'polypeptide(L)'
;MESRASLSILALLLGFSQALSLDQHEHVDITSRILTINNVLLIGFILSLSLCVLLVEGSSELLLEGDILLPKGRNGLVCSDSSCFWKKSSDGLVEVPYTLSSVFSFTDRTVIASAMASFHSKTCVRFVPRTNQTSYLSIESKDGCYSNIGKTGGAQVVSLSRFGCVYYGIIEHELNHALGFYHEHTRSDRDKYVKINWENIDPTTQSNFNLKNTNNLNTLYDYSSVMHYGRTAFSINGLDTITPIPDPSVNIGQRKELSAIDILRINTLYKC
;
A
#
# COMPACT_ATOMS: atom_id res chain seq x y z
N MET A 1 -5.90 -50.14 -10.62
CA MET A 1 -5.68 -48.92 -11.48
C MET A 1 -5.83 -47.62 -10.68
N GLU A 2 -5.36 -47.60 -9.43
CA GLU A 2 -5.55 -46.42 -8.54
C GLU A 2 -4.26 -45.67 -8.13
N SER A 3 -3.10 -46.03 -8.70
CA SER A 3 -1.84 -45.44 -8.22
C SER A 3 -1.29 -44.25 -9.07
N ARG A 4 -1.92 -43.93 -10.21
CA ARG A 4 -1.40 -42.86 -11.10
C ARG A 4 -1.97 -41.45 -10.82
N ALA A 5 -3.13 -41.35 -10.21
CA ALA A 5 -3.75 -40.05 -9.91
C ALA A 5 -3.12 -39.39 -8.67
N SER A 6 -2.66 -40.17 -7.70
CA SER A 6 -2.08 -39.67 -6.46
C SER A 6 -0.68 -39.02 -6.64
N LEU A 7 0.12 -39.54 -7.60
CA LEU A 7 1.45 -38.95 -7.87
C LEU A 7 1.39 -37.59 -8.58
N SER A 8 0.37 -37.36 -9.41
CA SER A 8 0.21 -36.10 -10.13
C SER A 8 -0.18 -34.94 -9.21
N ILE A 9 -1.00 -35.21 -8.18
CA ILE A 9 -1.41 -34.19 -7.20
C ILE A 9 -0.24 -33.84 -6.27
N LEU A 10 0.57 -34.85 -5.87
CA LEU A 10 1.75 -34.61 -5.04
C LEU A 10 2.84 -33.82 -5.78
N ALA A 11 3.03 -34.08 -7.07
CA ALA A 11 3.98 -33.33 -7.91
C ALA A 11 3.52 -31.88 -8.12
N LEU A 12 2.22 -31.61 -8.26
CA LEU A 12 1.68 -30.25 -8.31
C LEU A 12 1.87 -29.52 -6.97
N LEU A 13 1.65 -30.16 -5.83
CA LEU A 13 1.84 -29.57 -4.52
C LEU A 13 3.33 -29.29 -4.21
N LEU A 14 4.23 -30.16 -4.65
CA LEU A 14 5.69 -29.96 -4.51
C LEU A 14 6.21 -28.87 -5.46
N GLY A 15 5.64 -28.73 -6.67
CA GLY A 15 5.95 -27.63 -7.60
C GLY A 15 5.53 -26.27 -7.03
N PHE A 16 4.39 -26.18 -6.36
CA PHE A 16 3.96 -24.96 -5.65
C PHE A 16 4.82 -24.63 -4.44
N SER A 17 5.34 -25.64 -3.72
CA SER A 17 6.24 -25.44 -2.57
C SER A 17 7.61 -24.89 -2.98
N GLN A 18 8.12 -25.25 -4.16
CA GLN A 18 9.41 -24.73 -4.68
C GLN A 18 9.28 -23.31 -5.27
N ALA A 19 8.10 -22.92 -5.72
CA ALA A 19 7.85 -21.54 -6.20
C ALA A 19 7.78 -20.50 -5.06
N LEU A 20 7.70 -20.95 -3.80
CA LEU A 20 7.63 -20.07 -2.62
C LEU A 20 8.96 -19.90 -1.87
N SER A 21 10.05 -20.54 -2.30
CA SER A 21 11.39 -20.24 -1.79
C SER A 21 11.99 -19.09 -2.61
N LEU A 22 11.50 -17.88 -2.40
CA LEU A 22 12.09 -16.67 -2.96
C LEU A 22 13.38 -16.35 -2.21
N ASP A 23 14.46 -16.50 -2.94
CA ASP A 23 15.82 -16.12 -2.58
C ASP A 23 15.87 -14.63 -2.18
N GLN A 24 16.52 -14.31 -1.06
CA GLN A 24 16.49 -12.97 -0.42
C GLN A 24 17.32 -11.90 -1.17
N HIS A 25 17.66 -12.08 -2.43
CA HIS A 25 18.56 -11.19 -3.17
C HIS A 25 18.02 -10.57 -4.46
N GLU A 26 16.78 -10.82 -4.85
CA GLU A 26 16.21 -10.11 -6.00
C GLU A 26 15.51 -8.82 -5.57
N HIS A 27 15.81 -7.74 -6.27
CA HIS A 27 15.15 -6.43 -6.19
C HIS A 27 13.70 -6.55 -6.66
N VAL A 28 12.85 -7.21 -5.89
CA VAL A 28 11.43 -7.33 -6.21
C VAL A 28 10.79 -5.96 -6.02
N ASP A 29 10.27 -5.41 -7.10
CA ASP A 29 9.40 -4.24 -7.08
C ASP A 29 8.17 -4.55 -6.19
N ILE A 30 8.14 -3.93 -5.02
CA ILE A 30 7.14 -4.22 -3.98
C ILE A 30 5.78 -3.60 -4.33
N THR A 31 5.72 -2.63 -5.24
CA THR A 31 4.44 -2.19 -5.82
C THR A 31 3.80 -3.36 -6.56
N SER A 32 4.57 -4.05 -7.41
CA SER A 32 4.16 -5.31 -8.03
C SER A 32 3.79 -6.37 -6.99
N ARG A 33 4.42 -6.39 -5.82
CA ARG A 33 4.10 -7.33 -4.74
C ARG A 33 2.77 -6.97 -4.04
N ILE A 34 2.52 -5.71 -3.70
CA ILE A 34 1.22 -5.26 -3.18
C ILE A 34 0.13 -5.59 -4.19
N LEU A 35 0.32 -5.24 -5.46
CA LEU A 35 -0.61 -5.48 -6.54
C LEU A 35 -0.79 -6.98 -6.81
N THR A 36 0.28 -7.77 -6.77
CA THR A 36 0.23 -9.22 -6.94
C THR A 36 -0.57 -9.88 -5.81
N ILE A 37 -0.36 -9.48 -4.55
CA ILE A 37 -1.11 -10.01 -3.41
C ILE A 37 -2.59 -9.66 -3.55
N ASN A 38 -2.89 -8.42 -3.93
CA ASN A 38 -4.26 -7.97 -4.12
C ASN A 38 -4.93 -8.70 -5.32
N ASN A 39 -4.19 -9.03 -6.40
CA ASN A 39 -4.68 -9.71 -7.59
C ASN A 39 -4.68 -11.26 -7.48
N VAL A 40 -3.70 -11.88 -6.82
CA VAL A 40 -3.66 -13.35 -6.63
C VAL A 40 -4.86 -13.84 -5.83
N LEU A 41 -5.33 -13.04 -4.88
CA LEU A 41 -6.56 -13.34 -4.15
C LEU A 41 -7.78 -13.34 -5.09
N LEU A 42 -7.82 -12.46 -6.08
CA LEU A 42 -8.88 -12.45 -7.10
C LEU A 42 -8.81 -13.68 -8.04
N ILE A 43 -7.63 -14.10 -8.46
CA ILE A 43 -7.42 -15.26 -9.35
C ILE A 43 -7.66 -16.59 -8.60
N GLY A 44 -7.23 -16.69 -7.33
CA GLY A 44 -7.54 -17.84 -6.48
C GLY A 44 -9.04 -18.05 -6.29
N PHE A 45 -9.81 -16.98 -6.31
CA PHE A 45 -11.26 -17.00 -6.26
C PHE A 45 -11.89 -17.59 -7.55
N ILE A 46 -11.34 -17.28 -8.71
CA ILE A 46 -11.86 -17.75 -10.03
C ILE A 46 -11.57 -19.25 -10.25
N LEU A 47 -10.43 -19.75 -9.80
CA LEU A 47 -10.06 -21.17 -9.94
C LEU A 47 -10.78 -22.09 -8.95
N SER A 48 -11.21 -21.56 -7.79
CA SER A 48 -12.00 -22.29 -6.79
C SER A 48 -13.48 -22.43 -7.16
N LEU A 49 -14.00 -21.62 -8.07
CA LEU A 49 -15.42 -21.64 -8.50
C LEU A 49 -15.83 -22.88 -9.29
N SER A 50 -14.89 -23.76 -9.68
CA SER A 50 -15.23 -24.98 -10.44
C SER A 50 -15.56 -26.19 -9.54
N LEU A 51 -15.39 -26.12 -8.22
CA LEU A 51 -15.61 -27.30 -7.37
C LEU A 51 -16.28 -27.08 -6.00
N CYS A 52 -16.63 -25.87 -5.61
CA CYS A 52 -17.39 -25.68 -4.37
C CYS A 52 -18.15 -24.35 -4.36
N VAL A 53 -19.45 -24.42 -4.64
CA VAL A 53 -20.39 -23.33 -4.34
C VAL A 53 -20.60 -23.32 -2.83
N LEU A 54 -19.76 -22.58 -2.13
CA LEU A 54 -20.04 -22.09 -0.79
C LEU A 54 -19.84 -20.58 -0.84
N LEU A 55 -20.97 -19.89 -0.73
CA LEU A 55 -21.07 -18.45 -0.61
C LEU A 55 -20.15 -17.96 0.52
N VAL A 56 -18.99 -17.44 0.16
CA VAL A 56 -18.26 -16.50 1.00
C VAL A 56 -18.49 -15.15 0.32
N GLU A 57 -19.34 -14.32 0.92
CA GLU A 57 -19.44 -12.90 0.59
C GLU A 57 -18.09 -12.26 0.97
N GLY A 58 -17.09 -12.41 0.10
CA GLY A 58 -15.90 -11.59 0.12
C GLY A 58 -16.32 -10.19 -0.32
N SER A 59 -16.38 -9.24 0.59
CA SER A 59 -16.52 -7.83 0.26
C SER A 59 -15.34 -7.44 -0.62
N SER A 60 -15.55 -7.34 -1.93
CA SER A 60 -14.60 -6.71 -2.83
C SER A 60 -14.57 -5.23 -2.47
N GLU A 61 -13.66 -4.83 -1.60
CA GLU A 61 -13.43 -3.42 -1.29
C GLU A 61 -12.93 -2.75 -2.57
N LEU A 62 -13.58 -1.66 -2.97
CA LEU A 62 -13.14 -0.87 -4.12
C LEU A 62 -11.91 -0.07 -3.72
N LEU A 63 -10.76 -0.45 -4.27
CA LEU A 63 -9.50 0.23 -4.04
C LEU A 63 -9.20 1.20 -5.19
N LEU A 64 -8.98 2.46 -4.86
CA LEU A 64 -8.41 3.46 -5.77
C LEU A 64 -6.89 3.30 -5.77
N GLU A 65 -6.26 3.45 -6.93
CA GLU A 65 -4.79 3.29 -7.05
C GLU A 65 -4.28 1.95 -6.49
N GLY A 66 -5.13 0.90 -6.45
CA GLY A 66 -4.78 -0.46 -6.06
C GLY A 66 -4.66 -0.74 -4.56
N ASP A 67 -4.53 0.29 -3.71
CA ASP A 67 -4.32 0.17 -2.27
C ASP A 67 -4.92 1.30 -1.42
N ILE A 68 -5.64 2.25 -2.03
CA ILE A 68 -6.34 3.31 -1.30
C ILE A 68 -7.81 2.95 -1.14
N LEU A 69 -8.23 2.65 0.07
CA LEU A 69 -9.62 2.34 0.41
C LEU A 69 -10.49 3.60 0.40
N LEU A 70 -11.51 3.62 -0.45
CA LEU A 70 -12.47 4.72 -0.49
C LEU A 70 -13.46 4.64 0.68
N PRO A 71 -13.78 5.75 1.36
CA PRO A 71 -14.79 5.77 2.40
C PRO A 71 -16.16 5.41 1.84
N LYS A 72 -16.89 4.50 2.50
CA LYS A 72 -18.27 4.16 2.15
C LYS A 72 -19.15 5.41 2.27
N GLY A 73 -19.69 5.91 1.14
CA GLY A 73 -20.69 6.98 1.11
C GLY A 73 -20.17 8.40 0.87
N ARG A 74 -18.92 8.60 0.44
CA ARG A 74 -18.40 9.92 0.02
C ARG A 74 -17.78 9.85 -1.36
N ASN A 75 -18.22 10.71 -2.26
CA ASN A 75 -17.58 10.95 -3.55
C ASN A 75 -16.26 11.69 -3.31
N GLY A 76 -15.13 10.98 -3.31
CA GLY A 76 -13.77 11.52 -3.25
C GLY A 76 -13.44 12.43 -2.04
N LEU A 77 -12.25 12.29 -1.50
CA LEU A 77 -11.78 13.16 -0.42
C LEU A 77 -11.29 14.48 -1.02
N VAL A 78 -12.18 15.45 -1.16
CA VAL A 78 -11.76 16.85 -1.26
C VAL A 78 -11.73 17.37 0.17
N CYS A 79 -10.54 17.49 0.72
CA CYS A 79 -10.33 18.12 2.02
C CYS A 79 -10.42 19.63 1.84
N SER A 80 -11.61 20.19 2.04
CA SER A 80 -11.83 21.65 1.96
C SER A 80 -11.30 22.38 3.19
N ASP A 81 -11.00 21.64 4.25
CA ASP A 81 -10.43 22.14 5.50
C ASP A 81 -9.41 21.14 6.08
N SER A 82 -8.81 21.46 7.21
CA SER A 82 -7.84 20.59 7.87
C SER A 82 -8.44 19.39 8.61
N SER A 83 -9.73 19.08 8.42
CA SER A 83 -10.43 18.00 9.14
C SER A 83 -9.96 16.60 8.73
N CYS A 84 -9.40 16.46 7.52
CA CYS A 84 -8.83 15.21 7.00
C CYS A 84 -7.42 14.91 7.54
N PHE A 85 -6.85 15.77 8.37
CA PHE A 85 -5.53 15.54 8.94
C PHE A 85 -5.64 15.25 10.44
N TRP A 86 -4.69 14.48 10.92
CA TRP A 86 -4.51 14.24 12.35
C TRP A 86 -4.10 15.55 13.03
N LYS A 87 -4.76 15.88 14.13
CA LYS A 87 -4.54 17.17 14.78
C LYS A 87 -3.28 17.13 15.63
N LYS A 88 -2.51 18.23 15.59
CA LYS A 88 -1.41 18.47 16.50
C LYS A 88 -1.93 18.79 17.89
N SER A 89 -1.39 18.15 18.91
CA SER A 89 -1.66 18.42 20.31
C SER A 89 -0.90 19.64 20.82
N SER A 90 -1.18 20.07 22.04
CA SER A 90 -0.56 21.27 22.64
C SER A 90 0.96 21.13 22.88
N ASP A 91 1.46 19.90 22.99
CA ASP A 91 2.88 19.57 23.12
C ASP A 91 3.64 19.54 21.79
N GLY A 92 2.93 19.83 20.68
CA GLY A 92 3.51 19.85 19.34
C GLY A 92 3.57 18.49 18.64
N LEU A 93 3.03 17.43 19.22
CA LEU A 93 3.01 16.10 18.62
C LEU A 93 1.69 15.85 17.87
N VAL A 94 1.76 14.98 16.88
CA VAL A 94 0.58 14.50 16.12
C VAL A 94 0.30 13.07 16.51
N GLU A 95 -0.62 12.90 17.46
CA GLU A 95 -0.99 11.56 17.92
C GLU A 95 -1.96 10.90 16.96
N VAL A 96 -1.60 9.69 16.52
CA VAL A 96 -2.41 8.81 15.68
C VAL A 96 -2.75 7.55 16.48
N PRO A 97 -3.93 7.50 17.10
CA PRO A 97 -4.32 6.34 17.90
C PRO A 97 -4.52 5.11 17.02
N TYR A 98 -4.11 3.94 17.49
CA TYR A 98 -4.34 2.70 16.76
C TYR A 98 -4.75 1.54 17.66
N THR A 99 -5.44 0.58 17.05
CA THR A 99 -5.62 -0.78 17.56
C THR A 99 -4.91 -1.77 16.65
N LEU A 100 -4.38 -2.84 17.21
CA LEU A 100 -3.70 -3.89 16.48
C LEU A 100 -4.40 -5.23 16.70
N SER A 101 -4.82 -5.85 15.61
CA SER A 101 -5.53 -7.14 15.66
C SER A 101 -4.71 -8.20 16.37
N SER A 102 -5.40 -9.08 17.11
CA SER A 102 -4.79 -10.21 17.84
C SER A 102 -4.24 -11.29 16.89
N VAL A 103 -4.63 -11.31 15.63
CA VAL A 103 -4.15 -12.28 14.63
C VAL A 103 -2.67 -12.13 14.28
N PHE A 104 -2.09 -10.93 14.50
CA PHE A 104 -0.67 -10.71 14.25
C PHE A 104 0.20 -11.46 15.28
N SER A 105 1.16 -12.24 14.78
CA SER A 105 2.15 -12.92 15.59
C SER A 105 3.08 -11.93 16.32
N PHE A 106 3.90 -12.43 17.23
CA PHE A 106 4.92 -11.61 17.89
C PHE A 106 5.87 -10.95 16.88
N THR A 107 6.32 -11.71 15.87
CA THR A 107 7.19 -11.20 14.80
C THR A 107 6.49 -10.11 13.99
N ASP A 108 5.23 -10.34 13.56
CA ASP A 108 4.45 -9.33 12.82
C ASP A 108 4.35 -8.03 13.62
N ARG A 109 4.01 -8.13 14.91
CA ARG A 109 3.91 -6.98 15.82
C ARG A 109 5.22 -6.21 15.96
N THR A 110 6.35 -6.93 15.99
CA THR A 110 7.68 -6.31 16.06
C THR A 110 7.99 -5.51 14.80
N VAL A 111 7.69 -6.04 13.61
CA VAL A 111 7.89 -5.32 12.34
C VAL A 111 6.98 -4.09 12.27
N ILE A 112 5.70 -4.23 12.64
CA ILE A 112 4.74 -3.12 12.66
C ILE A 112 5.21 -2.02 13.62
N ALA A 113 5.61 -2.38 14.84
CA ALA A 113 6.12 -1.42 15.82
C ALA A 113 7.40 -0.72 15.35
N SER A 114 8.29 -1.46 14.67
CA SER A 114 9.54 -0.89 14.11
C SER A 114 9.25 0.14 13.01
N ALA A 115 8.31 -0.14 12.11
CA ALA A 115 7.90 0.82 11.08
C ALA A 115 7.25 2.07 11.70
N MET A 116 6.40 1.93 12.71
CA MET A 116 5.84 3.07 13.45
C MET A 116 6.94 3.89 14.15
N ALA A 117 7.95 3.23 14.72
CA ALA A 117 9.05 3.89 15.40
C ALA A 117 9.88 4.76 14.47
N SER A 118 9.96 4.48 13.19
CA SER A 118 10.66 5.33 12.22
C SER A 118 10.01 6.70 12.08
N PHE A 119 8.67 6.78 12.07
CA PHE A 119 7.97 8.07 12.10
C PHE A 119 8.24 8.83 13.38
N HIS A 120 8.30 8.12 14.52
CA HIS A 120 8.57 8.75 15.82
C HIS A 120 9.95 9.40 15.88
N SER A 121 10.95 8.79 15.27
CA SER A 121 12.32 9.30 15.29
C SER A 121 12.60 10.42 14.27
N LYS A 122 11.81 10.47 13.20
CA LYS A 122 12.06 11.33 12.02
C LYS A 122 11.05 12.49 11.89
N THR A 123 9.92 12.43 12.62
CA THR A 123 8.81 13.39 12.52
C THR A 123 8.18 13.69 13.87
N CYS A 124 7.21 14.60 13.93
CA CYS A 124 6.38 14.80 15.13
C CYS A 124 5.16 13.85 15.21
N VAL A 125 5.00 12.90 14.29
CA VAL A 125 3.93 11.91 14.33
C VAL A 125 4.22 10.82 15.34
N ARG A 126 3.22 10.48 16.14
CA ARG A 126 3.27 9.45 17.19
C ARG A 126 2.11 8.48 17.03
N PHE A 127 2.37 7.26 16.62
CA PHE A 127 1.40 6.19 16.68
C PHE A 127 1.29 5.72 18.13
N VAL A 128 0.10 5.85 18.73
CA VAL A 128 -0.15 5.57 20.14
C VAL A 128 -1.25 4.51 20.32
N PRO A 129 -1.14 3.59 21.27
CA PRO A 129 -2.23 2.66 21.55
C PRO A 129 -3.51 3.42 21.87
N ARG A 130 -4.63 3.05 21.23
CA ARG A 130 -5.93 3.66 21.45
C ARG A 130 -6.43 3.35 22.86
N THR A 131 -6.97 4.36 23.53
CA THR A 131 -7.73 4.21 24.78
C THR A 131 -9.22 4.48 24.53
N ASN A 132 -9.60 5.74 24.34
CA ASN A 132 -11.00 6.18 24.15
C ASN A 132 -11.20 7.11 22.94
N GLN A 133 -10.14 7.33 22.15
CA GLN A 133 -10.22 8.22 20.99
C GLN A 133 -11.25 7.70 19.97
N THR A 134 -12.10 8.60 19.47
CA THR A 134 -13.14 8.26 18.49
C THR A 134 -12.58 8.00 17.10
N SER A 135 -11.52 8.74 16.70
CA SER A 135 -10.84 8.53 15.43
C SER A 135 -9.54 7.78 15.65
N TYR A 136 -9.35 6.67 14.97
CA TYR A 136 -8.17 5.82 15.13
C TYR A 136 -7.95 4.89 13.93
N LEU A 137 -6.75 4.35 13.79
CA LEU A 137 -6.41 3.30 12.82
C LEU A 137 -6.76 1.93 13.41
N SER A 138 -7.55 1.14 12.70
CA SER A 138 -7.77 -0.28 13.00
C SER A 138 -6.83 -1.10 12.11
N ILE A 139 -5.70 -1.54 12.67
CA ILE A 139 -4.70 -2.31 11.93
C ILE A 139 -5.09 -3.78 11.96
N GLU A 140 -5.45 -4.31 10.79
CA GLU A 140 -6.06 -5.61 10.63
C GLU A 140 -5.33 -6.42 9.55
N SER A 141 -5.43 -7.75 9.59
CA SER A 141 -5.00 -8.61 8.49
C SER A 141 -6.21 -9.01 7.66
N LYS A 142 -6.51 -8.23 6.64
CA LYS A 142 -7.51 -8.56 5.62
C LYS A 142 -6.82 -9.00 4.34
N ASP A 143 -7.59 -9.18 3.28
CA ASP A 143 -7.05 -9.54 1.97
C ASP A 143 -6.42 -8.30 1.32
N GLY A 144 -5.09 -8.28 1.26
CA GLY A 144 -4.31 -7.22 0.66
C GLY A 144 -3.65 -6.23 1.63
N CYS A 145 -2.89 -5.32 1.04
CA CYS A 145 -2.27 -4.17 1.69
C CYS A 145 -3.03 -2.93 1.22
N TYR A 146 -3.66 -2.20 2.14
CA TYR A 146 -4.38 -0.97 1.78
C TYR A 146 -4.68 -0.11 3.01
N SER A 147 -4.89 1.17 2.76
CA SER A 147 -5.29 2.13 3.77
C SER A 147 -6.28 3.16 3.23
N ASN A 148 -7.07 3.78 4.12
CA ASN A 148 -7.73 5.02 3.77
C ASN A 148 -6.70 6.15 3.65
N ILE A 149 -7.04 7.19 2.86
CA ILE A 149 -6.20 8.38 2.76
C ILE A 149 -6.59 9.42 3.80
N GLY A 150 -5.59 9.90 4.56
CA GLY A 150 -5.78 10.87 5.62
C GLY A 150 -6.67 10.35 6.76
N LYS A 151 -7.18 11.28 7.57
CA LYS A 151 -8.09 11.00 8.68
C LYS A 151 -9.54 11.02 8.20
N THR A 152 -10.23 9.88 8.23
CA THR A 152 -11.64 9.76 7.78
C THR A 152 -12.66 9.93 8.90
N GLY A 153 -12.22 9.92 10.16
CA GLY A 153 -13.08 9.90 11.35
C GLY A 153 -13.52 8.48 11.71
N GLY A 154 -13.83 8.25 12.99
CA GLY A 154 -14.17 6.92 13.48
C GLY A 154 -13.02 5.93 13.41
N ALA A 155 -13.35 4.64 13.32
CA ALA A 155 -12.39 3.58 13.02
C ALA A 155 -12.12 3.56 11.52
N GLN A 156 -10.85 3.64 11.10
CA GLN A 156 -10.44 3.47 9.72
C GLN A 156 -9.44 2.32 9.58
N VAL A 157 -9.65 1.47 8.58
CA VAL A 157 -8.87 0.26 8.40
C VAL A 157 -7.52 0.59 7.75
N VAL A 158 -6.47 -0.01 8.29
CA VAL A 158 -5.20 -0.24 7.61
C VAL A 158 -5.04 -1.75 7.51
N SER A 159 -5.15 -2.30 6.30
CA SER A 159 -4.97 -3.72 6.08
C SER A 159 -3.51 -4.05 5.83
N LEU A 160 -3.00 -4.99 6.61
CA LEU A 160 -1.67 -5.57 6.48
C LEU A 160 -1.82 -7.10 6.45
N SER A 161 -2.12 -7.65 5.27
CA SER A 161 -2.23 -9.11 5.14
C SER A 161 -0.96 -9.79 5.64
N ARG A 162 -1.10 -10.77 6.53
CA ARG A 162 0.04 -11.57 7.02
C ARG A 162 0.73 -12.35 5.89
N PHE A 163 0.03 -12.54 4.76
CA PHE A 163 0.53 -13.22 3.58
C PHE A 163 1.17 -12.26 2.57
N GLY A 164 2.02 -11.32 3.04
CA GLY A 164 2.83 -10.52 2.13
C GLY A 164 2.84 -9.01 2.36
N CYS A 165 2.08 -8.48 3.35
CA CYS A 165 2.08 -7.04 3.64
C CYS A 165 2.89 -6.67 4.88
N VAL A 166 3.27 -7.63 5.74
CA VAL A 166 4.00 -7.34 6.97
C VAL A 166 5.50 -7.19 6.68
N TYR A 167 5.84 -6.18 5.90
CA TYR A 167 7.20 -5.75 5.60
C TYR A 167 7.36 -4.28 5.95
N TYR A 168 8.50 -3.92 6.48
CA TYR A 168 8.79 -2.60 7.03
C TYR A 168 8.38 -1.45 6.11
N GLY A 169 8.87 -1.41 4.86
CA GLY A 169 8.56 -0.33 3.93
C GLY A 169 7.12 -0.38 3.37
N ILE A 170 6.45 -1.56 3.35
CA ILE A 170 5.03 -1.65 3.00
C ILE A 170 4.19 -1.03 4.13
N ILE A 171 4.52 -1.31 5.38
CA ILE A 171 3.82 -0.73 6.53
C ILE A 171 4.00 0.79 6.55
N GLU A 172 5.22 1.30 6.28
CA GLU A 172 5.45 2.74 6.16
C GLU A 172 4.61 3.36 5.02
N HIS A 173 4.47 2.66 3.90
CA HIS A 173 3.63 3.08 2.77
C HIS A 173 2.16 3.22 3.18
N GLU A 174 1.56 2.19 3.77
CA GLU A 174 0.16 2.21 4.19
C GLU A 174 -0.10 3.26 5.29
N LEU A 175 0.83 3.42 6.22
CA LEU A 175 0.74 4.47 7.24
C LEU A 175 0.88 5.87 6.63
N ASN A 176 1.65 6.02 5.55
CA ASN A 176 1.79 7.29 4.85
C ASN A 176 0.49 7.69 4.13
N HIS A 177 -0.24 6.72 3.55
CA HIS A 177 -1.62 6.96 3.10
C HIS A 177 -2.52 7.43 4.24
N ALA A 178 -2.48 6.78 5.39
CA ALA A 178 -3.25 7.20 6.57
C ALA A 178 -2.90 8.61 7.07
N LEU A 179 -1.71 9.12 6.74
CA LEU A 179 -1.28 10.49 6.99
C LEU A 179 -1.71 11.49 5.90
N GLY A 180 -2.28 11.03 4.78
CA GLY A 180 -2.86 11.89 3.74
C GLY A 180 -2.06 12.00 2.44
N PHE A 181 -1.11 11.11 2.19
CA PHE A 181 -0.28 11.13 0.97
C PHE A 181 -0.77 10.14 -0.09
N TYR A 182 -1.00 10.65 -1.31
CA TYR A 182 -1.24 9.87 -2.52
C TYR A 182 0.07 9.30 -3.08
N HIS A 183 -0.04 8.46 -4.10
CA HIS A 183 1.12 7.97 -4.81
C HIS A 183 1.87 9.08 -5.54
N GLU A 184 3.20 8.97 -5.58
CA GLU A 184 4.08 9.97 -6.19
C GLU A 184 3.81 10.15 -7.68
N HIS A 185 3.55 9.06 -8.42
CA HIS A 185 3.26 9.10 -9.86
C HIS A 185 1.90 9.74 -10.20
N THR A 186 1.04 10.02 -9.21
CA THR A 186 -0.24 10.72 -9.41
C THR A 186 -0.17 12.22 -9.09
N ARG A 187 0.99 12.73 -8.68
CA ARG A 187 1.21 14.17 -8.42
C ARG A 187 0.81 15.01 -9.62
N SER A 188 0.31 16.23 -9.34
CA SER A 188 -0.14 17.20 -10.34
C SER A 188 0.93 17.60 -11.35
N ASP A 189 2.21 17.47 -11.00
CA ASP A 189 3.36 17.83 -11.85
C ASP A 189 4.15 16.62 -12.38
N ARG A 190 3.66 15.37 -12.18
CA ARG A 190 4.38 14.12 -12.49
C ARG A 190 4.86 14.03 -13.94
N ASP A 191 4.14 14.61 -14.91
CA ASP A 191 4.46 14.52 -16.34
C ASP A 191 5.78 15.21 -16.72
N LYS A 192 6.34 16.00 -15.80
CA LYS A 192 7.70 16.57 -15.94
C LYS A 192 8.80 15.58 -15.59
N TYR A 193 8.46 14.49 -14.93
CA TYR A 193 9.41 13.57 -14.28
C TYR A 193 9.23 12.12 -14.73
N VAL A 194 8.02 11.73 -15.12
CA VAL A 194 7.75 10.38 -15.62
C VAL A 194 6.83 10.43 -16.83
N LYS A 195 7.08 9.52 -17.78
CA LYS A 195 6.18 9.19 -18.88
C LYS A 195 5.33 8.01 -18.47
N ILE A 196 4.02 8.08 -18.67
CA ILE A 196 3.12 6.94 -18.54
C ILE A 196 2.96 6.29 -19.91
N ASN A 197 3.26 4.99 -19.98
CA ASN A 197 3.14 4.19 -21.20
C ASN A 197 1.78 3.47 -21.16
N TRP A 198 0.73 4.21 -21.53
CA TRP A 198 -0.67 3.78 -21.44
C TRP A 198 -0.95 2.48 -22.17
N GLU A 199 -0.22 2.22 -23.27
CA GLU A 199 -0.31 1.00 -24.08
C GLU A 199 0.09 -0.28 -23.33
N ASN A 200 0.86 -0.15 -22.26
CA ASN A 200 1.31 -1.26 -21.43
C ASN A 200 0.42 -1.50 -20.20
N ILE A 201 -0.52 -0.60 -19.92
CA ILE A 201 -1.38 -0.66 -18.72
C ILE A 201 -2.66 -1.42 -19.02
N ASP A 202 -3.08 -2.29 -18.09
CA ASP A 202 -4.41 -2.91 -18.14
C ASP A 202 -5.49 -1.82 -18.27
N PRO A 203 -6.32 -1.86 -19.34
CA PRO A 203 -7.36 -0.86 -19.55
C PRO A 203 -8.32 -0.66 -18.38
N THR A 204 -8.55 -1.70 -17.57
CA THR A 204 -9.42 -1.64 -16.39
C THR A 204 -8.79 -0.89 -15.21
N THR A 205 -7.46 -0.74 -15.21
CA THR A 205 -6.69 -0.12 -14.12
C THR A 205 -6.05 1.22 -14.51
N GLN A 206 -6.26 1.71 -15.73
CA GLN A 206 -5.69 2.98 -16.20
C GLN A 206 -6.04 4.17 -15.29
N SER A 207 -7.21 4.13 -14.65
CA SER A 207 -7.62 5.17 -13.69
C SER A 207 -6.67 5.36 -12.52
N ASN A 208 -5.86 4.33 -12.18
CA ASN A 208 -4.86 4.39 -11.12
C ASN A 208 -3.66 5.31 -11.46
N PHE A 209 -3.55 5.70 -12.73
CA PHE A 209 -2.49 6.60 -13.21
C PHE A 209 -2.99 8.03 -13.49
N ASN A 210 -4.24 8.34 -13.13
CA ASN A 210 -4.79 9.68 -13.31
C ASN A 210 -4.11 10.68 -12.37
N LEU A 211 -3.85 11.89 -12.90
CA LEU A 211 -3.34 13.00 -12.10
C LEU A 211 -4.31 13.34 -10.96
N LYS A 212 -3.76 13.63 -9.80
CA LYS A 212 -4.47 14.18 -8.65
C LYS A 212 -4.15 15.67 -8.50
N ASN A 213 -5.11 16.44 -8.01
CA ASN A 213 -4.86 17.82 -7.61
C ASN A 213 -4.15 17.82 -6.25
N THR A 214 -2.83 17.66 -6.26
CA THR A 214 -2.02 17.54 -5.05
C THR A 214 -1.42 18.87 -4.63
N ASN A 215 -1.37 19.11 -3.32
CA ASN A 215 -0.46 20.10 -2.75
C ASN A 215 0.93 19.44 -2.60
N ASN A 216 1.86 19.84 -3.47
CA ASN A 216 3.20 19.24 -3.50
C ASN A 216 4.13 19.78 -2.39
N LEU A 217 3.64 20.64 -1.47
CA LEU A 217 4.36 21.16 -0.30
C LEU A 217 5.70 21.83 -0.65
N ASN A 218 5.81 22.39 -1.87
CA ASN A 218 7.04 22.95 -2.44
C ASN A 218 8.24 21.97 -2.45
N THR A 219 7.98 20.66 -2.47
CA THR A 219 9.03 19.65 -2.57
C THR A 219 9.21 19.18 -4.01
N LEU A 220 10.44 18.79 -4.35
CA LEU A 220 10.76 18.16 -5.63
C LEU A 220 10.03 16.82 -5.77
N TYR A 221 9.85 16.37 -7.02
CA TYR A 221 9.42 15.02 -7.32
C TYR A 221 10.46 14.02 -6.83
N ASP A 222 10.02 12.93 -6.21
CA ASP A 222 10.90 11.99 -5.56
C ASP A 222 10.79 10.57 -6.13
N TYR A 223 11.71 10.21 -7.00
CA TYR A 223 11.80 8.84 -7.55
C TYR A 223 12.07 7.78 -6.49
N SER A 224 12.67 8.16 -5.35
CA SER A 224 12.97 7.27 -4.23
C SER A 224 11.88 7.22 -3.15
N SER A 225 10.77 7.96 -3.35
CA SER A 225 9.64 7.93 -2.42
C SER A 225 9.12 6.51 -2.21
N VAL A 226 8.82 6.17 -0.94
CA VAL A 226 8.10 4.93 -0.63
C VAL A 226 6.71 4.88 -1.25
N MET A 227 6.17 6.04 -1.68
CA MET A 227 4.87 6.17 -2.34
C MET A 227 4.95 6.09 -3.86
N HIS A 228 6.13 5.90 -4.45
CA HIS A 228 6.27 5.79 -5.90
C HIS A 228 5.98 4.38 -6.38
N TYR A 229 5.19 4.23 -7.46
CA TYR A 229 5.01 2.95 -8.14
C TYR A 229 6.31 2.48 -8.78
N GLY A 230 6.44 1.16 -8.94
CA GLY A 230 7.46 0.56 -9.76
C GLY A 230 7.18 0.67 -11.25
N ARG A 231 8.19 0.33 -12.05
CA ARG A 231 8.16 0.48 -13.51
C ARG A 231 7.02 -0.27 -14.17
N THR A 232 6.71 -1.47 -13.69
CA THR A 232 5.79 -2.41 -14.33
C THR A 232 4.44 -2.53 -13.62
N ALA A 233 4.12 -1.54 -12.76
CA ALA A 233 2.86 -1.53 -12.04
C ALA A 233 1.67 -1.63 -13.02
N PHE A 234 0.76 -2.60 -12.81
CA PHE A 234 -0.41 -2.88 -13.66
C PHE A 234 -0.07 -3.18 -15.13
N SER A 235 1.12 -3.67 -15.43
CA SER A 235 1.53 -4.02 -16.79
C SER A 235 0.81 -5.29 -17.28
N ILE A 236 0.30 -5.24 -18.52
CA ILE A 236 -0.31 -6.41 -19.19
C ILE A 236 0.69 -7.29 -19.95
N ASN A 237 1.89 -6.78 -20.19
CA ASN A 237 2.89 -7.41 -21.07
C ASN A 237 4.30 -7.49 -20.45
N GLY A 238 4.44 -7.07 -19.17
CA GLY A 238 5.72 -7.03 -18.45
C GLY A 238 6.63 -5.86 -18.85
N LEU A 239 6.19 -4.98 -19.76
CA LEU A 239 6.93 -3.77 -20.12
C LEU A 239 6.63 -2.63 -19.16
N ASP A 240 7.49 -1.60 -19.18
CA ASP A 240 7.37 -0.43 -18.32
C ASP A 240 6.04 0.30 -18.56
N THR A 241 5.28 0.50 -17.51
CA THR A 241 4.10 1.38 -17.46
C THR A 241 4.47 2.80 -17.04
N ILE A 242 5.59 2.93 -16.31
CA ILE A 242 6.16 4.22 -15.88
C ILE A 242 7.64 4.26 -16.29
N THR A 243 8.00 5.29 -17.05
CA THR A 243 9.40 5.53 -17.45
C THR A 243 9.86 6.87 -16.91
N PRO A 244 10.89 6.93 -16.02
CA PRO A 244 11.48 8.19 -15.58
C PRO A 244 12.07 9.01 -16.73
N ILE A 245 11.99 10.34 -16.62
CA ILE A 245 12.55 11.31 -17.57
C ILE A 245 13.32 12.40 -16.81
N PRO A 246 14.43 12.92 -17.35
CA PRO A 246 15.00 12.61 -18.66
C PRO A 246 15.81 11.28 -18.68
N ASP A 247 16.16 10.72 -17.52
CA ASP A 247 16.95 9.50 -17.41
C ASP A 247 16.09 8.28 -17.11
N PRO A 248 15.83 7.39 -18.09
CA PRO A 248 14.99 6.21 -17.89
C PRO A 248 15.64 5.14 -16.99
N SER A 249 16.92 5.26 -16.65
CA SER A 249 17.61 4.29 -15.78
C SER A 249 17.36 4.53 -14.26
N VAL A 250 16.78 5.67 -13.89
CA VAL A 250 16.50 6.00 -12.49
C VAL A 250 15.60 4.94 -11.85
N ASN A 251 16.01 4.43 -10.69
CA ASN A 251 15.22 3.44 -9.96
C ASN A 251 13.99 4.08 -9.31
N ILE A 252 12.85 3.38 -9.46
CA ILE A 252 11.55 3.75 -8.85
C ILE A 252 10.91 2.52 -8.21
N GLY A 253 9.96 2.74 -7.27
CA GLY A 253 9.17 1.66 -6.67
C GLY A 253 9.81 1.00 -5.46
N GLN A 254 10.73 1.67 -4.78
CA GLN A 254 11.31 1.11 -3.56
C GLN A 254 10.26 1.02 -2.42
N ARG A 255 10.40 -0.01 -1.56
CA ARG A 255 9.62 -0.21 -0.32
C ARG A 255 10.56 -0.63 0.80
N LYS A 256 11.73 0.02 0.89
CA LYS A 256 12.72 -0.24 1.95
C LYS A 256 12.41 0.61 3.17
N GLU A 257 12.26 1.92 2.96
CA GLU A 257 11.99 2.90 4.02
C GLU A 257 11.50 4.24 3.44
N LEU A 258 11.00 5.13 4.32
CA LEU A 258 10.68 6.51 3.98
C LEU A 258 11.93 7.22 3.43
N SER A 259 11.80 7.88 2.30
CA SER A 259 12.85 8.74 1.77
C SER A 259 13.03 10.02 2.61
N ALA A 260 14.12 10.74 2.37
CA ALA A 260 14.32 12.05 3.00
C ALA A 260 13.22 13.06 2.61
N ILE A 261 12.70 12.96 1.38
CA ILE A 261 11.62 13.84 0.89
C ILE A 261 10.27 13.39 1.47
N ASP A 262 10.00 12.10 1.65
CA ASP A 262 8.81 11.63 2.37
C ASP A 262 8.76 12.22 3.78
N ILE A 263 9.88 12.14 4.50
CA ILE A 263 10.02 12.72 5.86
C ILE A 263 9.81 14.23 5.84
N LEU A 264 10.44 14.93 4.89
CA LEU A 264 10.29 16.39 4.72
C LEU A 264 8.81 16.77 4.50
N ARG A 265 8.09 16.01 3.68
CA ARG A 265 6.67 16.25 3.38
C ARG A 265 5.80 16.05 4.61
N ILE A 266 6.01 14.98 5.36
CA ILE A 266 5.29 14.73 6.62
C ILE A 266 5.53 15.90 7.56
N ASN A 267 6.79 16.30 7.77
CA ASN A 267 7.15 17.39 8.65
C ASN A 267 6.58 18.74 8.19
N THR A 268 6.51 18.99 6.87
CA THR A 268 5.92 20.20 6.31
C THR A 268 4.40 20.22 6.46
N LEU A 269 3.72 19.11 6.12
CA LEU A 269 2.26 18.99 6.19
C LEU A 269 1.76 19.18 7.63
N TYR A 270 2.43 18.53 8.57
CA TYR A 270 2.07 18.56 9.98
C TYR A 270 2.77 19.68 10.78
N LYS A 271 3.60 20.50 10.12
CA LYS A 271 4.35 21.63 10.73
C LYS A 271 5.18 21.17 11.95
N CYS A 272 5.88 20.02 11.79
CA CYS A 272 6.80 19.58 12.83
C CYS A 272 8.02 20.55 12.94
#